data_ec761de83a73c3cd28f2f007565cfb6a
#
_entry.id   ec761de83a73c3cd28f2f007565cfb6a
#
_cell.length_a   1.000
_cell.length_b   1.000
_cell.length_c   1.000
_cell.angle_alpha   90.00
_cell.angle_beta   90.00
_cell.angle_gamma   90.00
#
_symmetry.space_group_name_H-M   'P 1'
#
loop_
_entity.id
_entity.type
_entity.pdbx_description
1 polymer ?
#
loop_
_entity_poly.entity_id
_entity_poly.type
_entity_poly.pdbx_seq_one_letter_code
_entity_poly.pdbx_strand_id
1 'polypeptide(L)'
;MSMLELACVAAAAEATAREAERLIEVEYELIDPIHDMRKGLDDSGDPIHDRGDYHIGESNVQKRVFQEFGDIEGMKENSVASHKKNWFFAGVNHAFTEPHAVVAHWDPTGRLTLYTPQQVPHYVHRALADVLEIPMHQINVHRTFVGGGFGGKSDPFPHEMCAAILARKSGKPVRITFDREEVYWVNRGRHPSRIEMNLHADDEGRICGIETDALIDGGAFASFGHVTTYYNGVLHTAPYEIGAFHYTGARVWTNKPASGAMRGHGAVNSRCAVEVGLDDLAEKLGVDPISLRLANLLPPHSATITGFRVTSIGMRECLERVREESDWDRKFRKLPLGKGIGIGCGFFISGSGLPIHWDPNKFPHATVHLKIDMDGGVTIHTGAADICLLYTSDAADERSSVDLGGRRII
;
A
#
# COMPACT_ATOMS: atom_id res chain seq x y z
N MET A 1 4.13 16.09 -15.01
CA MET A 1 5.57 16.26 -14.76
C MET A 1 5.89 15.38 -13.58
N SER A 2 6.65 14.32 -13.77
CA SER A 2 7.11 13.49 -12.65
C SER A 2 8.17 14.29 -11.92
N MET A 3 8.04 14.47 -10.62
CA MET A 3 9.04 15.20 -9.83
C MET A 3 10.25 14.31 -9.63
N LEU A 4 11.24 14.49 -10.51
CA LEU A 4 12.61 14.08 -10.30
C LEU A 4 13.34 15.27 -9.69
N GLU A 5 14.09 15.02 -8.64
CA GLU A 5 15.04 15.99 -8.12
C GLU A 5 16.17 16.18 -9.15
N LEU A 6 16.07 17.25 -9.96
CA LEU A 6 17.04 17.57 -11.00
C LEU A 6 18.33 18.16 -10.44
N ALA A 7 18.21 18.91 -9.35
CA ALA A 7 19.30 19.51 -8.63
C ALA A 7 18.98 19.66 -7.15
N CYS A 8 20.00 19.67 -6.32
CA CYS A 8 19.85 19.98 -4.90
C CYS A 8 21.00 20.86 -4.42
N VAL A 9 20.70 21.75 -3.50
CA VAL A 9 21.64 22.71 -2.93
C VAL A 9 21.61 22.66 -1.42
N ALA A 10 22.78 22.84 -0.80
CA ALA A 10 22.90 22.96 0.65
C ALA A 10 23.57 24.26 1.05
N ALA A 11 23.11 24.90 2.10
CA ALA A 11 23.68 26.10 2.69
C ALA A 11 23.74 26.00 4.23
N ALA A 12 24.38 26.94 4.87
CA ALA A 12 24.50 26.97 6.33
C ALA A 12 23.16 27.29 7.03
N ALA A 13 22.22 27.92 6.31
CA ALA A 13 20.89 28.23 6.82
C ALA A 13 19.84 27.86 5.78
N GLU A 14 18.65 27.45 6.23
CA GLU A 14 17.54 27.06 5.36
C GLU A 14 17.11 28.20 4.42
N ALA A 15 17.00 29.43 4.93
CA ALA A 15 16.64 30.58 4.09
C ALA A 15 17.60 30.78 2.92
N THR A 16 18.90 30.61 3.16
CA THR A 16 19.93 30.72 2.12
C THR A 16 19.85 29.55 1.13
N ALA A 17 19.52 28.34 1.59
CA ALA A 17 19.33 27.20 0.72
C ALA A 17 18.11 27.40 -0.20
N ARG A 18 16.99 27.89 0.31
CA ARG A 18 15.78 28.19 -0.46
C ARG A 18 15.98 29.36 -1.45
N GLU A 19 16.81 30.34 -1.09
CA GLU A 19 17.20 31.40 -2.03
C GLU A 19 18.06 30.86 -3.18
N ALA A 20 19.05 30.02 -2.85
CA ALA A 20 19.90 29.37 -3.85
C ALA A 20 19.12 28.43 -4.77
N GLU A 21 18.14 27.70 -4.25
CA GLU A 21 17.23 26.86 -5.04
C GLU A 21 16.48 27.67 -6.11
N ARG A 22 15.99 28.84 -5.77
CA ARG A 22 15.29 29.73 -6.71
C ARG A 22 16.17 30.31 -7.83
N LEU A 23 17.48 30.26 -7.64
CA LEU A 23 18.45 30.70 -8.65
C LEU A 23 18.84 29.58 -9.61
N ILE A 24 18.36 28.36 -9.41
CA ILE A 24 18.60 27.25 -10.33
C ILE A 24 17.66 27.43 -11.53
N GLU A 25 18.25 27.69 -12.68
CA GLU A 25 17.53 27.74 -13.94
C GLU A 25 17.54 26.36 -14.60
N VAL A 26 16.35 25.90 -15.04
CA VAL A 26 16.18 24.62 -15.70
C VAL A 26 15.50 24.84 -17.04
N GLU A 27 16.16 24.44 -18.11
CA GLU A 27 15.60 24.45 -19.46
C GLU A 27 14.95 23.07 -19.74
N TYR A 28 13.67 23.06 -20.15
CA TYR A 28 12.91 21.87 -20.42
C TYR A 28 12.56 21.76 -21.92
N GLU A 29 12.85 20.59 -22.50
CA GLU A 29 12.20 20.15 -23.72
C GLU A 29 10.91 19.43 -23.36
N LEU A 30 9.78 19.95 -23.81
CA LEU A 30 8.47 19.39 -23.49
C LEU A 30 8.11 18.29 -24.50
N ILE A 31 7.72 17.13 -23.99
CA ILE A 31 7.16 16.02 -24.74
C ILE A 31 5.70 15.80 -24.36
N ASP A 32 4.92 15.21 -25.24
CA ASP A 32 3.49 14.93 -24.97
C ASP A 32 3.33 13.93 -23.84
N PRO A 33 2.68 14.30 -22.72
CA PRO A 33 2.56 13.45 -21.57
C PRO A 33 1.39 12.48 -21.66
N ILE A 34 1.57 11.28 -21.12
CA ILE A 34 0.52 10.30 -20.93
C ILE A 34 -0.13 10.51 -19.55
N HIS A 35 -1.31 11.13 -19.52
CA HIS A 35 -2.07 11.36 -18.28
C HIS A 35 -3.25 10.39 -18.09
N ASP A 36 -3.78 9.81 -19.16
CA ASP A 36 -4.85 8.83 -19.08
C ASP A 36 -4.27 7.40 -19.06
N MET A 37 -4.57 6.65 -18.00
CA MET A 37 -4.11 5.27 -17.87
C MET A 37 -4.55 4.37 -19.04
N ARG A 38 -5.66 4.70 -19.73
CA ARG A 38 -6.12 3.95 -20.91
C ARG A 38 -5.14 4.09 -22.07
N LYS A 39 -4.57 5.28 -22.26
CA LYS A 39 -3.52 5.52 -23.27
C LYS A 39 -2.21 4.79 -22.92
N GLY A 40 -1.93 4.59 -21.63
CA GLY A 40 -0.78 3.78 -21.20
C GLY A 40 -0.96 2.29 -21.48
N LEU A 41 -2.21 1.81 -21.65
CA LEU A 41 -2.51 0.45 -22.04
C LEU A 41 -2.37 0.24 -23.56
N ASP A 42 -2.67 1.27 -24.35
CA ASP A 42 -2.55 1.26 -25.80
C ASP A 42 -1.06 1.45 -26.16
N ASP A 43 -0.51 0.57 -26.98
CA ASP A 43 0.91 0.59 -27.37
C ASP A 43 1.23 1.72 -28.40
N SER A 44 0.44 2.78 -28.41
CA SER A 44 0.48 3.86 -29.41
C SER A 44 1.35 5.06 -29.05
N GLY A 45 1.93 5.11 -27.86
CA GLY A 45 2.75 6.22 -27.37
C GLY A 45 4.21 5.84 -27.13
N ASP A 46 5.08 6.88 -27.08
CA ASP A 46 6.46 6.67 -26.67
C ASP A 46 6.55 6.10 -25.26
N PRO A 47 7.46 5.14 -25.00
CA PRO A 47 7.63 4.57 -23.68
C PRO A 47 8.14 5.63 -22.70
N ILE A 48 7.52 5.70 -21.50
CA ILE A 48 7.95 6.61 -20.43
C ILE A 48 9.31 6.19 -19.88
N HIS A 49 9.65 4.91 -19.97
CA HIS A 49 10.93 4.36 -19.57
C HIS A 49 11.59 3.62 -20.72
N ASP A 50 12.93 3.71 -20.81
CA ASP A 50 13.69 2.89 -21.71
C ASP A 50 13.48 1.39 -21.42
N ARG A 51 13.40 0.60 -22.49
CA ARG A 51 13.13 -0.83 -22.42
C ARG A 51 14.38 -1.61 -22.00
N GLY A 52 14.77 -1.50 -20.74
CA GLY A 52 15.76 -2.39 -20.15
C GLY A 52 15.17 -3.79 -19.87
N ASP A 53 15.90 -4.65 -19.18
CA ASP A 53 15.55 -6.06 -18.86
C ASP A 53 14.22 -6.28 -18.11
N TYR A 54 13.48 -5.22 -17.80
CA TYR A 54 12.23 -5.25 -17.06
C TYR A 54 10.96 -5.15 -17.93
N HIS A 55 11.10 -5.23 -19.25
CA HIS A 55 9.96 -5.08 -20.16
C HIS A 55 9.21 -6.38 -20.44
N ILE A 56 7.92 -6.35 -20.21
CA ILE A 56 6.95 -7.40 -20.57
C ILE A 56 6.24 -6.98 -21.88
N GLY A 57 7.01 -6.74 -22.94
CA GLY A 57 6.49 -6.67 -24.31
C GLY A 57 5.62 -5.49 -24.75
N GLU A 58 5.02 -4.70 -23.83
CA GLU A 58 4.14 -3.57 -24.15
C GLU A 58 4.76 -2.25 -23.65
N SER A 59 4.68 -1.15 -24.41
CA SER A 59 5.52 0.04 -24.18
C SER A 59 5.34 0.72 -22.82
N ASN A 60 4.11 0.81 -22.31
CA ASN A 60 3.82 1.47 -21.03
C ASN A 60 3.12 0.56 -20.00
N VAL A 61 3.06 -0.74 -20.24
CA VAL A 61 2.54 -1.71 -19.27
C VAL A 61 3.67 -2.18 -18.36
N GLN A 62 3.60 -1.84 -17.09
CA GLN A 62 4.59 -2.28 -16.11
C GLN A 62 4.37 -3.73 -15.66
N LYS A 63 3.10 -4.10 -15.44
CA LYS A 63 2.74 -5.42 -14.91
C LYS A 63 1.37 -5.86 -15.40
N ARG A 64 1.30 -7.10 -15.85
CA ARG A 64 0.05 -7.84 -16.00
C ARG A 64 -0.06 -8.94 -14.96
N VAL A 65 -1.25 -9.14 -14.46
CA VAL A 65 -1.59 -10.23 -13.55
C VAL A 65 -2.83 -10.93 -14.08
N PHE A 66 -2.75 -12.22 -14.14
CA PHE A 66 -3.86 -13.10 -14.47
C PHE A 66 -4.04 -14.11 -13.34
N GLN A 67 -5.27 -14.28 -12.88
CA GLN A 67 -5.60 -15.24 -11.83
C GLN A 67 -6.93 -15.89 -12.19
N GLU A 68 -6.97 -17.22 -12.20
CA GLU A 68 -8.17 -18.00 -12.47
C GLU A 68 -8.22 -19.20 -11.54
N PHE A 69 -9.33 -19.35 -10.86
CA PHE A 69 -9.58 -20.42 -9.89
C PHE A 69 -11.03 -20.87 -9.97
N GLY A 70 -11.28 -22.17 -9.82
CA GLY A 70 -12.59 -22.76 -9.91
C GLY A 70 -13.07 -22.94 -11.35
N ASP A 71 -14.34 -23.29 -11.51
CA ASP A 71 -14.99 -23.52 -12.79
C ASP A 71 -15.76 -22.26 -13.24
N ILE A 72 -15.13 -21.45 -14.11
CA ILE A 72 -15.72 -20.18 -14.58
C ILE A 72 -16.94 -20.40 -15.48
N GLU A 73 -16.92 -21.41 -16.33
CA GLU A 73 -18.05 -21.69 -17.22
C GLU A 73 -19.24 -22.25 -16.45
N GLY A 74 -19.00 -23.24 -15.59
CA GLY A 74 -20.06 -23.77 -14.71
C GLY A 74 -20.63 -22.71 -13.76
N MET A 75 -19.83 -21.76 -13.31
CA MET A 75 -20.30 -20.61 -12.54
C MET A 75 -21.32 -19.78 -13.33
N LYS A 76 -21.03 -19.47 -14.61
CA LYS A 76 -21.93 -18.68 -15.46
C LYS A 76 -23.23 -19.42 -15.72
N GLU A 77 -23.16 -20.73 -15.96
CA GLU A 77 -24.35 -21.58 -16.21
C GLU A 77 -25.24 -21.69 -14.96
N ASN A 78 -24.67 -21.76 -13.78
CA ASN A 78 -25.39 -21.89 -12.51
C ASN A 78 -25.84 -20.54 -11.92
N SER A 79 -25.42 -19.43 -12.49
CA SER A 79 -25.76 -18.09 -12.00
C SER A 79 -27.19 -17.71 -12.35
N VAL A 80 -28.03 -17.45 -11.35
CA VAL A 80 -29.40 -16.94 -11.53
C VAL A 80 -29.47 -15.42 -11.40
N ALA A 81 -28.49 -14.81 -10.75
CA ALA A 81 -28.35 -13.37 -10.62
C ALA A 81 -26.91 -12.94 -10.85
N SER A 82 -26.73 -11.86 -11.59
CA SER A 82 -25.41 -11.24 -11.76
C SER A 82 -25.48 -9.73 -11.66
N HIS A 83 -24.37 -9.13 -11.23
CA HIS A 83 -24.24 -7.68 -11.14
C HIS A 83 -22.90 -7.22 -11.69
N LYS A 84 -22.95 -6.63 -12.89
CA LYS A 84 -21.79 -6.06 -13.56
C LYS A 84 -21.78 -4.54 -13.41
N LYS A 85 -20.65 -3.98 -12.97
CA LYS A 85 -20.49 -2.53 -12.80
C LYS A 85 -19.06 -2.09 -13.03
N ASN A 86 -18.92 -0.84 -13.51
CA ASN A 86 -17.64 -0.16 -13.69
C ASN A 86 -17.43 0.84 -12.56
N TRP A 87 -16.23 0.78 -11.98
CA TRP A 87 -15.80 1.64 -10.89
C TRP A 87 -14.61 2.49 -11.31
N PHE A 88 -14.57 3.72 -10.84
CA PHE A 88 -13.37 4.55 -10.89
C PHE A 88 -13.01 4.99 -9.48
N PHE A 89 -11.78 4.72 -9.09
CA PHE A 89 -11.21 5.15 -7.82
C PHE A 89 -10.12 6.17 -8.10
N ALA A 90 -10.26 7.36 -7.51
CA ALA A 90 -9.25 8.40 -7.57
C ALA A 90 -8.03 8.02 -6.72
N GLY A 91 -6.88 8.59 -7.06
CA GLY A 91 -5.69 8.52 -6.22
C GLY A 91 -5.91 9.24 -4.88
N VAL A 92 -5.32 8.71 -3.82
CA VAL A 92 -5.41 9.28 -2.47
C VAL A 92 -4.02 9.39 -1.88
N ASN A 93 -3.68 10.56 -1.33
CA ASN A 93 -2.44 10.76 -0.59
C ASN A 93 -2.61 10.32 0.87
N HIS A 94 -1.52 9.89 1.52
CA HIS A 94 -1.52 9.44 2.92
C HIS A 94 -1.81 10.56 3.91
N ALA A 95 -1.40 11.79 3.59
CA ALA A 95 -1.60 12.98 4.41
C ALA A 95 -1.16 12.81 5.88
N PHE A 96 -0.07 12.06 6.13
CA PHE A 96 0.49 11.94 7.48
C PHE A 96 0.93 13.29 8.04
N THR A 97 0.85 13.45 9.36
CA THR A 97 1.12 14.74 10.04
C THR A 97 2.59 15.14 9.95
N GLU A 98 3.50 14.21 10.19
CA GLU A 98 4.96 14.44 10.07
C GLU A 98 5.40 14.40 8.61
N PRO A 99 5.94 15.49 8.02
CA PRO A 99 6.52 15.47 6.68
C PRO A 99 7.70 14.51 6.57
N HIS A 100 8.15 14.22 5.35
CA HIS A 100 9.42 13.56 5.13
C HIS A 100 10.57 14.45 5.60
N ALA A 101 11.52 13.85 6.29
CA ALA A 101 12.72 14.53 6.75
C ALA A 101 13.89 13.56 6.78
N VAL A 102 15.10 14.09 6.65
CA VAL A 102 16.33 13.31 6.75
C VAL A 102 17.47 14.17 7.27
N VAL A 103 18.37 13.56 8.04
CA VAL A 103 19.67 14.11 8.35
C VAL A 103 20.73 13.09 7.96
N ALA A 104 21.70 13.50 7.14
CA ALA A 104 22.83 12.68 6.74
C ALA A 104 24.15 13.26 7.28
N HIS A 105 25.03 12.38 7.75
CA HIS A 105 26.34 12.74 8.27
C HIS A 105 27.39 11.68 7.91
N TRP A 106 28.54 12.13 7.43
CA TRP A 106 29.72 11.29 7.23
C TRP A 106 30.74 11.51 8.35
N ASP A 107 31.18 10.44 8.96
CA ASP A 107 32.25 10.52 9.96
C ASP A 107 33.64 10.56 9.28
N PRO A 108 34.70 10.90 10.01
CA PRO A 108 36.07 10.93 9.46
C PRO A 108 36.59 9.57 8.98
N THR A 109 35.96 8.46 9.33
CA THR A 109 36.32 7.11 8.88
C THR A 109 35.65 6.73 7.56
N GLY A 110 34.80 7.61 7.00
CA GLY A 110 34.07 7.37 5.76
C GLY A 110 32.77 6.59 5.93
N ARG A 111 32.21 6.53 7.14
CA ARG A 111 30.91 5.90 7.38
C ARG A 111 29.79 6.95 7.30
N LEU A 112 28.72 6.56 6.59
CA LEU A 112 27.49 7.33 6.51
C LEU A 112 26.56 6.95 7.67
N THR A 113 26.06 7.95 8.39
CA THR A 113 24.93 7.81 9.29
C THR A 113 23.75 8.63 8.75
N LEU A 114 22.61 8.00 8.60
CA LEU A 114 21.36 8.60 8.14
C LEU A 114 20.31 8.49 9.23
N TYR A 115 19.65 9.59 9.56
CA TYR A 115 18.50 9.65 10.46
C TYR A 115 17.26 9.98 9.62
N THR A 116 16.26 9.09 9.62
CA THR A 116 15.05 9.26 8.79
C THR A 116 13.84 8.55 9.43
N PRO A 117 12.62 9.12 9.37
CA PRO A 117 11.40 8.50 9.87
C PRO A 117 10.85 7.46 8.87
N GLN A 118 11.62 6.43 8.61
CA GLN A 118 11.29 5.36 7.65
C GLN A 118 10.53 4.20 8.28
N GLN A 119 9.54 3.66 7.55
CA GLN A 119 8.83 2.44 7.93
C GLN A 119 9.67 1.18 7.69
N VAL A 120 10.50 1.20 6.64
CA VAL A 120 11.35 0.06 6.22
C VAL A 120 12.80 0.53 6.00
N PRO A 121 13.56 0.79 7.06
CA PRO A 121 14.92 1.34 6.96
C PRO A 121 15.88 0.48 6.13
N HIS A 122 15.65 -0.82 6.05
CA HIS A 122 16.47 -1.74 5.24
C HIS A 122 16.38 -1.48 3.74
N TYR A 123 15.26 -0.94 3.24
CA TYR A 123 15.15 -0.57 1.83
C TYR A 123 16.01 0.65 1.50
N VAL A 124 15.97 1.65 2.37
CA VAL A 124 16.83 2.84 2.26
C VAL A 124 18.31 2.45 2.37
N HIS A 125 18.64 1.55 3.30
CA HIS A 125 20.00 1.05 3.49
C HIS A 125 20.58 0.42 2.21
N ARG A 126 19.82 -0.45 1.55
CA ARG A 126 20.24 -1.07 0.27
C ARG A 126 20.34 -0.03 -0.85
N ALA A 127 19.31 0.81 -0.99
CA ALA A 127 19.30 1.83 -2.04
C ALA A 127 20.47 2.83 -1.91
N LEU A 128 20.83 3.21 -0.67
CA LEU A 128 22.02 4.05 -0.43
C LEU A 128 23.32 3.35 -0.84
N ALA A 129 23.46 2.05 -0.56
CA ALA A 129 24.64 1.29 -0.94
C ALA A 129 24.80 1.25 -2.47
N ASP A 130 23.70 1.00 -3.18
CA ASP A 130 23.69 0.93 -4.64
C ASP A 130 23.96 2.31 -5.29
N VAL A 131 23.25 3.37 -4.82
CA VAL A 131 23.37 4.72 -5.40
C VAL A 131 24.71 5.39 -5.09
N LEU A 132 25.27 5.15 -3.90
CA LEU A 132 26.53 5.75 -3.48
C LEU A 132 27.75 4.90 -3.84
N GLU A 133 27.54 3.67 -4.34
CA GLU A 133 28.55 2.68 -4.69
C GLU A 133 29.50 2.39 -3.51
N ILE A 134 28.93 2.20 -2.31
CA ILE A 134 29.68 1.89 -1.10
C ILE A 134 29.16 0.63 -0.42
N PRO A 135 30.01 -0.11 0.29
CA PRO A 135 29.58 -1.30 1.01
C PRO A 135 28.52 -1.02 2.07
N MET A 136 27.51 -1.88 2.17
CA MET A 136 26.41 -1.73 3.14
C MET A 136 26.89 -1.55 4.58
N HIS A 137 27.98 -2.21 4.99
CA HIS A 137 28.53 -2.08 6.36
C HIS A 137 29.09 -0.69 6.69
N GLN A 138 29.28 0.18 5.70
CA GLN A 138 29.68 1.58 5.89
C GLN A 138 28.47 2.51 6.05
N ILE A 139 27.26 2.00 5.98
CA ILE A 139 26.05 2.78 6.11
C ILE A 139 25.29 2.38 7.38
N ASN A 140 24.89 3.35 8.16
CA ASN A 140 24.06 3.17 9.32
C ASN A 140 22.77 4.00 9.15
N VAL A 141 21.62 3.33 9.09
CA VAL A 141 20.31 3.98 8.99
C VAL A 141 19.61 3.92 10.34
N HIS A 142 19.54 5.06 11.01
CA HIS A 142 18.79 5.23 12.23
C HIS A 142 17.35 5.63 11.93
N ARG A 143 16.43 4.75 12.24
CA ARG A 143 15.01 5.08 12.24
C ARG A 143 14.71 5.99 13.43
N THR A 144 14.22 7.18 13.15
CA THR A 144 13.67 8.10 14.17
C THR A 144 12.23 7.70 14.50
N PHE A 145 11.60 8.40 15.44
CA PHE A 145 10.15 8.27 15.63
C PHE A 145 9.43 8.61 14.34
N VAL A 146 8.31 7.91 14.06
CA VAL A 146 7.55 8.07 12.82
C VAL A 146 6.20 8.68 13.15
N GLY A 147 6.03 9.95 12.83
CA GLY A 147 4.79 10.72 13.02
C GLY A 147 3.71 10.41 11.97
N GLY A 148 3.49 9.11 11.73
CA GLY A 148 2.58 8.56 10.73
C GLY A 148 3.27 8.25 9.40
N GLY A 149 2.87 7.17 8.77
CA GLY A 149 3.41 6.76 7.47
C GLY A 149 2.35 6.13 6.57
N PHE A 150 1.55 5.23 7.10
CA PHE A 150 0.44 4.55 6.40
C PHE A 150 0.83 3.88 5.07
N GLY A 151 2.11 3.54 4.92
CA GLY A 151 2.73 3.06 3.68
C GLY A 151 3.53 4.12 2.92
N GLY A 152 3.31 5.41 3.15
CA GLY A 152 3.95 6.51 2.43
C GLY A 152 5.43 6.73 2.77
N LYS A 153 5.92 6.13 3.85
CA LYS A 153 7.34 6.17 4.25
C LYS A 153 7.99 4.78 4.15
N SER A 154 7.54 3.96 3.20
CA SER A 154 8.05 2.60 3.01
C SER A 154 9.11 2.49 1.91
N ASP A 155 9.08 3.39 0.94
CA ASP A 155 10.05 3.44 -0.16
C ASP A 155 11.28 4.25 0.21
N PRO A 156 12.44 3.98 -0.41
CA PRO A 156 13.51 4.96 -0.50
C PRO A 156 13.05 6.17 -1.32
N PHE A 157 13.38 7.36 -0.87
CA PHE A 157 13.08 8.60 -1.59
C PHE A 157 14.36 9.33 -1.97
N PRO A 158 14.37 10.08 -3.10
CA PRO A 158 15.57 10.77 -3.57
C PRO A 158 16.16 11.77 -2.57
N HIS A 159 15.36 12.41 -1.73
CA HIS A 159 15.87 13.35 -0.72
C HIS A 159 16.87 12.71 0.27
N GLU A 160 16.73 11.41 0.53
CA GLU A 160 17.66 10.65 1.39
C GLU A 160 19.02 10.49 0.71
N MET A 161 19.02 10.23 -0.60
CA MET A 161 20.22 10.14 -1.42
C MET A 161 20.88 11.50 -1.59
N CYS A 162 20.08 12.53 -1.87
CA CYS A 162 20.57 13.92 -1.98
C CYS A 162 21.23 14.40 -0.70
N ALA A 163 20.62 14.15 0.46
CA ALA A 163 21.21 14.53 1.75
C ALA A 163 22.56 13.84 1.97
N ALA A 164 22.67 12.55 1.66
CA ALA A 164 23.92 11.79 1.79
C ALA A 164 25.02 12.33 0.87
N ILE A 165 24.70 12.63 -0.40
CA ILE A 165 25.66 13.17 -1.36
C ILE A 165 26.10 14.58 -0.96
N LEU A 166 25.17 15.45 -0.57
CA LEU A 166 25.48 16.81 -0.13
C LEU A 166 26.30 16.83 1.16
N ALA A 167 26.03 15.92 2.11
CA ALA A 167 26.82 15.78 3.32
C ALA A 167 28.26 15.35 3.00
N ARG A 168 28.45 14.42 2.02
CA ARG A 168 29.80 14.03 1.57
C ARG A 168 30.55 15.18 0.92
N LYS A 169 29.86 15.93 0.05
CA LYS A 169 30.46 17.07 -0.66
C LYS A 169 30.83 18.24 0.26
N SER A 170 29.99 18.54 1.24
CA SER A 170 30.20 19.67 2.14
C SER A 170 31.12 19.34 3.34
N GLY A 171 31.33 18.04 3.64
CA GLY A 171 32.01 17.60 4.85
C GLY A 171 31.27 17.96 6.15
N LYS A 172 29.96 18.24 6.06
CA LYS A 172 29.09 18.66 7.17
C LYS A 172 27.81 17.85 7.18
N PRO A 173 27.12 17.74 8.34
CA PRO A 173 25.77 17.18 8.36
C PRO A 173 24.81 18.01 7.50
N VAL A 174 23.98 17.32 6.73
CA VAL A 174 22.96 17.96 5.89
C VAL A 174 21.58 17.45 6.28
N ARG A 175 20.64 18.39 6.46
CA ARG A 175 19.22 18.13 6.71
C ARG A 175 18.41 18.55 5.50
N ILE A 176 17.46 17.69 5.10
CA ILE A 176 16.38 18.02 4.17
C ILE A 176 15.05 17.74 4.87
N THR A 177 14.13 18.68 4.82
CA THR A 177 12.77 18.52 5.37
C THR A 177 11.79 19.07 4.35
N PHE A 178 10.83 18.25 3.96
CA PHE A 178 9.77 18.69 3.04
C PHE A 178 8.74 19.56 3.75
N ASP A 179 8.22 20.54 3.06
CA ASP A 179 6.99 21.18 3.47
C ASP A 179 5.76 20.32 3.09
N ARG A 180 4.57 20.81 3.39
CA ARG A 180 3.33 20.06 3.15
C ARG A 180 3.03 19.91 1.65
N GLU A 181 3.31 20.90 0.87
CA GLU A 181 3.10 20.89 -0.58
C GLU A 181 4.05 19.90 -1.25
N GLU A 182 5.33 19.92 -0.88
CA GLU A 182 6.35 18.97 -1.34
C GLU A 182 5.95 17.53 -0.99
N VAL A 183 5.40 17.27 0.20
CA VAL A 183 4.90 15.94 0.57
C VAL A 183 3.78 15.48 -0.36
N TYR A 184 2.84 16.35 -0.73
CA TYR A 184 1.76 15.97 -1.64
C TYR A 184 2.26 15.67 -3.06
N TRP A 185 3.32 16.31 -3.48
CA TRP A 185 3.88 16.13 -4.82
C TRP A 185 4.77 14.88 -4.95
N VAL A 186 5.56 14.59 -3.92
CA VAL A 186 6.58 13.53 -3.94
C VAL A 186 6.03 12.20 -3.43
N ASN A 187 5.05 12.24 -2.53
CA ASN A 187 4.57 11.04 -1.85
C ASN A 187 3.79 10.10 -2.78
N ARG A 188 4.03 8.80 -2.61
CA ARG A 188 3.51 7.72 -3.46
C ARG A 188 2.21 7.18 -2.90
N GLY A 189 1.10 7.84 -3.23
CA GLY A 189 -0.24 7.55 -2.72
C GLY A 189 -0.88 6.27 -3.27
N ARG A 190 -2.18 6.11 -2.99
CA ARG A 190 -2.99 5.00 -3.49
C ARG A 190 -3.17 5.12 -5.00
N HIS A 191 -3.04 4.01 -5.68
CA HIS A 191 -3.20 3.92 -7.13
C HIS A 191 -4.61 4.32 -7.58
N PRO A 192 -4.76 5.30 -8.49
CA PRO A 192 -6.00 5.44 -9.23
C PRO A 192 -6.28 4.15 -10.00
N SER A 193 -7.54 3.72 -10.07
CA SER A 193 -7.88 2.50 -10.78
C SER A 193 -9.26 2.55 -11.40
N ARG A 194 -9.41 1.85 -12.54
CA ARG A 194 -10.69 1.49 -13.15
C ARG A 194 -10.87 -0.01 -12.95
N ILE A 195 -12.02 -0.39 -12.42
CA ILE A 195 -12.33 -1.78 -12.14
C ILE A 195 -13.67 -2.07 -12.75
N GLU A 196 -13.72 -3.00 -13.71
CA GLU A 196 -14.94 -3.65 -14.13
C GLU A 196 -15.07 -4.94 -13.33
N MET A 197 -16.20 -5.12 -12.66
CA MET A 197 -16.44 -6.29 -11.83
C MET A 197 -17.83 -6.84 -12.09
N ASN A 198 -17.94 -8.16 -12.20
CA ASN A 198 -19.18 -8.90 -12.32
C ASN A 198 -19.25 -9.94 -11.18
N LEU A 199 -20.25 -9.79 -10.33
CA LEU A 199 -20.57 -10.73 -9.25
C LEU A 199 -21.69 -11.65 -9.68
N HIS A 200 -21.57 -12.93 -9.36
CA HIS A 200 -22.54 -13.97 -9.70
C HIS A 200 -23.04 -14.68 -8.45
N ALA A 201 -24.35 -14.92 -8.39
CA ALA A 201 -24.98 -15.69 -7.32
C ALA A 201 -25.95 -16.73 -7.88
N ASP A 202 -26.08 -17.83 -7.16
CA ASP A 202 -27.08 -18.86 -7.41
C ASP A 202 -28.45 -18.53 -6.77
N ASP A 203 -29.40 -19.43 -6.89
CA ASP A 203 -30.77 -19.29 -6.38
C ASP A 203 -30.87 -19.37 -4.84
N GLU A 204 -29.84 -19.92 -4.18
CA GLU A 204 -29.70 -19.92 -2.72
C GLU A 204 -29.04 -18.63 -2.19
N GLY A 205 -28.61 -17.73 -3.07
CA GLY A 205 -27.86 -16.51 -2.72
C GLY A 205 -26.40 -16.75 -2.37
N ARG A 206 -25.82 -17.88 -2.79
CA ARG A 206 -24.38 -18.13 -2.66
C ARG A 206 -23.63 -17.42 -3.76
N ILE A 207 -22.49 -16.82 -3.41
CA ILE A 207 -21.62 -16.17 -4.39
C ILE A 207 -20.91 -17.26 -5.19
N CYS A 208 -21.46 -17.61 -6.35
CA CYS A 208 -20.88 -18.62 -7.22
C CYS A 208 -19.62 -18.12 -7.94
N GLY A 209 -19.44 -16.80 -8.11
CA GLY A 209 -18.16 -16.32 -8.61
C GLY A 209 -18.02 -14.81 -8.75
N ILE A 210 -16.77 -14.41 -9.04
CA ILE A 210 -16.38 -13.02 -9.31
C ILE A 210 -15.49 -12.99 -10.55
N GLU A 211 -15.84 -12.14 -11.52
CA GLU A 211 -14.98 -11.78 -12.65
C GLU A 211 -14.55 -10.31 -12.50
N THR A 212 -13.28 -10.02 -12.69
CA THR A 212 -12.74 -8.66 -12.52
C THR A 212 -11.70 -8.34 -13.59
N ASP A 213 -11.86 -7.17 -14.22
CA ASP A 213 -10.84 -6.53 -15.04
C ASP A 213 -10.41 -5.22 -14.37
N ALA A 214 -9.12 -5.04 -14.14
CA ALA A 214 -8.58 -3.90 -13.41
C ALA A 214 -7.46 -3.20 -14.18
N LEU A 215 -7.64 -1.90 -14.45
CA LEU A 215 -6.61 -1.02 -14.99
C LEU A 215 -6.14 -0.06 -13.88
N ILE A 216 -4.84 -0.10 -13.59
CA ILE A 216 -4.24 0.55 -12.44
C ILE A 216 -3.19 1.58 -12.92
N ASP A 217 -3.34 2.82 -12.50
CA ASP A 217 -2.40 3.90 -12.79
C ASP A 217 -1.19 3.85 -11.86
N GLY A 218 -0.03 3.62 -12.41
CA GLY A 218 1.23 3.52 -11.66
C GLY A 218 1.92 4.85 -11.43
N GLY A 219 1.56 5.88 -12.18
CA GLY A 219 2.41 7.06 -12.28
C GLY A 219 3.74 6.74 -12.96
N ALA A 220 4.74 7.58 -12.75
CA ALA A 220 6.01 7.51 -13.47
C ALA A 220 7.03 6.52 -12.87
N PHE A 221 6.80 5.93 -11.69
CA PHE A 221 7.75 5.04 -11.03
C PHE A 221 7.12 3.73 -10.54
N ALA A 222 7.96 2.70 -10.43
CA ALA A 222 7.55 1.36 -10.05
C ALA A 222 6.98 1.29 -8.62
N SER A 223 7.72 1.80 -7.63
CA SER A 223 7.38 1.63 -6.22
C SER A 223 6.97 0.17 -5.92
N PHE A 224 5.93 -0.05 -5.11
CA PHE A 224 5.36 -1.37 -4.84
C PHE A 224 4.33 -1.85 -5.87
N GLY A 225 4.35 -1.32 -7.10
CA GLY A 225 3.32 -1.55 -8.11
C GLY A 225 3.09 -3.01 -8.49
N HIS A 226 4.14 -3.83 -8.54
CA HIS A 226 4.01 -5.26 -8.84
C HIS A 226 3.13 -5.98 -7.81
N VAL A 227 3.36 -5.69 -6.53
CA VAL A 227 2.60 -6.27 -5.41
C VAL A 227 1.17 -5.73 -5.40
N THR A 228 1.01 -4.42 -5.65
CA THR A 228 -0.31 -3.78 -5.69
C THR A 228 -1.23 -4.44 -6.71
N THR A 229 -0.74 -4.69 -7.92
CA THR A 229 -1.52 -5.30 -9.00
C THR A 229 -1.97 -6.72 -8.64
N TYR A 230 -1.08 -7.50 -8.01
CA TYR A 230 -1.39 -8.83 -7.54
C TYR A 230 -2.39 -8.82 -6.37
N TYR A 231 -2.18 -7.96 -5.38
CA TYR A 231 -3.07 -7.85 -4.21
C TYR A 231 -4.46 -7.32 -4.59
N ASN A 232 -4.54 -6.51 -5.62
CA ASN A 232 -5.84 -6.06 -6.15
C ASN A 232 -6.73 -7.22 -6.55
N GLY A 233 -6.14 -8.31 -7.08
CA GLY A 233 -6.84 -9.57 -7.39
C GLY A 233 -7.06 -10.42 -6.13
N VAL A 234 -6.01 -11.04 -5.60
CA VAL A 234 -6.13 -12.14 -4.62
C VAL A 234 -6.83 -11.79 -3.32
N LEU A 235 -6.86 -10.52 -2.93
CA LEU A 235 -7.41 -10.11 -1.63
C LEU A 235 -8.88 -9.75 -1.65
N HIS A 236 -9.52 -9.65 -2.81
CA HIS A 236 -10.94 -9.32 -2.81
C HIS A 236 -11.89 -10.52 -2.68
N THR A 237 -11.38 -11.73 -2.73
CA THR A 237 -12.17 -12.94 -2.47
C THR A 237 -12.49 -13.15 -0.98
N ALA A 238 -11.61 -12.73 -0.07
CA ALA A 238 -11.84 -12.85 1.36
C ALA A 238 -12.73 -11.70 1.89
N PRO A 239 -13.56 -11.92 2.94
CA PRO A 239 -13.68 -13.12 3.76
C PRO A 239 -14.76 -14.12 3.29
N TYR A 240 -15.12 -14.12 2.00
CA TYR A 240 -16.25 -14.89 1.50
C TYR A 240 -15.81 -16.22 0.87
N GLU A 241 -16.69 -17.19 0.98
CA GLU A 241 -16.63 -18.43 0.20
C GLU A 241 -17.12 -18.12 -1.21
N ILE A 242 -16.29 -18.37 -2.22
CA ILE A 242 -16.53 -18.03 -3.61
C ILE A 242 -16.24 -19.28 -4.45
N GLY A 243 -17.16 -19.65 -5.32
CA GLY A 243 -17.07 -20.89 -6.13
C GLY A 243 -16.04 -20.79 -7.25
N ALA A 244 -15.97 -19.62 -7.93
CA ALA A 244 -15.03 -19.37 -9.01
C ALA A 244 -14.53 -17.92 -9.00
N PHE A 245 -13.30 -17.71 -9.50
CA PHE A 245 -12.67 -16.40 -9.48
C PHE A 245 -11.82 -16.19 -10.73
N HIS A 246 -12.11 -15.11 -11.46
CA HIS A 246 -11.32 -14.66 -12.59
C HIS A 246 -10.88 -13.21 -12.38
N TYR A 247 -9.61 -12.94 -12.56
CA TYR A 247 -9.05 -11.60 -12.46
C TYR A 247 -8.01 -11.34 -13.54
N THR A 248 -8.20 -10.25 -14.27
CA THR A 248 -7.18 -9.64 -15.11
C THR A 248 -6.82 -8.27 -14.55
N GLY A 249 -5.53 -7.99 -14.44
CA GLY A 249 -5.05 -6.71 -13.95
C GLY A 249 -3.87 -6.19 -14.75
N ALA A 250 -3.94 -4.94 -15.17
CA ALA A 250 -2.82 -4.25 -15.81
C ALA A 250 -2.44 -2.99 -15.01
N ARG A 251 -1.16 -2.83 -14.72
CA ARG A 251 -0.61 -1.58 -14.19
C ARG A 251 0.21 -0.90 -15.26
N VAL A 252 -0.11 0.36 -15.51
CA VAL A 252 0.49 1.16 -16.58
C VAL A 252 1.28 2.34 -16.03
N TRP A 253 2.29 2.74 -16.78
CA TRP A 253 3.01 3.98 -16.56
C TRP A 253 2.21 5.17 -17.05
N THR A 254 2.30 6.29 -16.35
CA THR A 254 1.79 7.61 -16.76
C THR A 254 2.74 8.68 -16.27
N ASN A 255 2.69 9.88 -16.89
CA ASN A 255 3.49 11.04 -16.46
C ASN A 255 2.86 11.77 -15.26
N LYS A 256 2.39 11.00 -14.27
CA LYS A 256 1.85 11.49 -13.00
C LYS A 256 2.80 11.17 -11.85
N PRO A 257 2.61 11.79 -10.67
CA PRO A 257 3.28 11.34 -9.45
C PRO A 257 3.10 9.84 -9.25
N ALA A 258 4.15 9.17 -8.78
CA ALA A 258 4.13 7.73 -8.60
C ALA A 258 3.06 7.30 -7.60
N SER A 259 2.45 6.14 -7.86
CA SER A 259 1.58 5.47 -6.92
C SER A 259 2.33 4.33 -6.21
N GLY A 260 2.06 4.13 -4.93
CA GLY A 260 2.79 3.17 -4.10
C GLY A 260 1.95 2.48 -3.04
N ALA A 261 2.63 2.03 -1.98
CA ALA A 261 1.97 1.38 -0.87
C ALA A 261 1.13 2.38 -0.06
N MET A 262 -0.11 2.01 0.22
CA MET A 262 -0.96 2.73 1.16
C MET A 262 -1.83 1.74 1.92
N ARG A 263 -2.13 2.04 3.18
CA ARG A 263 -2.97 1.28 4.13
C ARG A 263 -4.05 0.44 3.42
N GLY A 264 -4.03 -0.89 3.61
CA GLY A 264 -4.83 -1.82 2.81
C GLY A 264 -4.28 -2.03 1.39
N HIS A 265 -2.95 -2.06 1.25
CA HIS A 265 -2.18 -2.07 0.01
C HIS A 265 -2.77 -2.97 -1.08
N GLY A 266 -3.18 -2.36 -2.21
CA GLY A 266 -3.77 -3.05 -3.36
C GLY A 266 -5.24 -3.46 -3.21
N ALA A 267 -5.70 -3.80 -2.01
CA ALA A 267 -6.99 -4.43 -1.80
C ALA A 267 -8.18 -3.45 -1.70
N VAL A 268 -7.96 -2.21 -1.27
CA VAL A 268 -9.07 -1.30 -0.87
C VAL A 268 -10.03 -1.02 -2.01
N ASN A 269 -9.50 -0.75 -3.22
CA ASN A 269 -10.34 -0.39 -4.37
C ASN A 269 -11.21 -1.56 -4.82
N SER A 270 -10.61 -2.74 -5.05
CA SER A 270 -11.35 -3.95 -5.41
C SER A 270 -12.30 -4.39 -4.32
N ARG A 271 -11.88 -4.26 -3.05
CA ARG A 271 -12.73 -4.58 -1.90
C ARG A 271 -13.98 -3.69 -1.86
N CYS A 272 -13.82 -2.38 -2.08
CA CYS A 272 -14.94 -1.46 -2.16
C CYS A 272 -15.90 -1.87 -3.29
N ALA A 273 -15.37 -2.24 -4.46
CA ALA A 273 -16.19 -2.69 -5.57
C ALA A 273 -16.98 -3.97 -5.24
N VAL A 274 -16.35 -4.96 -4.55
CA VAL A 274 -17.03 -6.17 -4.06
C VAL A 274 -18.14 -5.82 -3.08
N GLU A 275 -17.84 -5.01 -2.04
CA GLU A 275 -18.80 -4.75 -0.97
C GLU A 275 -20.04 -4.00 -1.47
N VAL A 276 -19.85 -2.99 -2.32
CA VAL A 276 -20.99 -2.28 -2.91
C VAL A 276 -21.70 -3.16 -3.95
N GLY A 277 -20.94 -3.96 -4.69
CA GLY A 277 -21.52 -4.95 -5.62
C GLY A 277 -22.37 -6.00 -4.91
N LEU A 278 -21.99 -6.43 -3.71
CA LEU A 278 -22.80 -7.32 -2.87
C LEU A 278 -24.11 -6.70 -2.41
N ASP A 279 -24.10 -5.38 -2.10
CA ASP A 279 -25.35 -4.67 -1.77
C ASP A 279 -26.28 -4.61 -2.97
N ASP A 280 -25.77 -4.29 -4.16
CA ASP A 280 -26.53 -4.27 -5.40
C ASP A 280 -27.05 -5.68 -5.78
N LEU A 281 -26.27 -6.72 -5.52
CA LEU A 281 -26.65 -8.12 -5.75
C LEU A 281 -27.72 -8.57 -4.75
N ALA A 282 -27.59 -8.21 -3.46
CA ALA A 282 -28.61 -8.46 -2.43
C ALA A 282 -29.96 -7.83 -2.79
N GLU A 283 -29.94 -6.63 -3.39
CA GLU A 283 -31.14 -5.97 -3.88
C GLU A 283 -31.81 -6.75 -5.00
N LYS A 284 -31.03 -7.24 -5.98
CA LYS A 284 -31.55 -8.07 -7.08
C LYS A 284 -32.15 -9.38 -6.61
N LEU A 285 -31.55 -10.00 -5.60
CA LEU A 285 -32.02 -11.24 -4.99
C LEU A 285 -33.18 -11.03 -4.01
N GLY A 286 -33.50 -9.78 -3.65
CA GLY A 286 -34.51 -9.46 -2.65
C GLY A 286 -34.15 -9.88 -1.22
N VAL A 287 -32.84 -10.01 -0.92
CA VAL A 287 -32.33 -10.42 0.40
C VAL A 287 -31.68 -9.25 1.14
N ASP A 288 -31.58 -9.37 2.47
CA ASP A 288 -30.90 -8.37 3.28
C ASP A 288 -29.37 -8.46 3.09
N PRO A 289 -28.66 -7.32 2.92
CA PRO A 289 -27.21 -7.31 2.66
C PRO A 289 -26.35 -7.95 3.75
N ILE A 290 -26.74 -7.84 5.03
CA ILE A 290 -26.04 -8.53 6.13
C ILE A 290 -26.29 -10.03 6.03
N SER A 291 -27.53 -10.44 5.74
CA SER A 291 -27.89 -11.84 5.60
C SER A 291 -27.15 -12.51 4.44
N LEU A 292 -27.01 -11.81 3.29
CA LEU A 292 -26.21 -12.28 2.16
C LEU A 292 -24.75 -12.53 2.57
N ARG A 293 -24.15 -11.58 3.29
CA ARG A 293 -22.76 -11.71 3.77
C ARG A 293 -22.60 -12.88 4.75
N LEU A 294 -23.51 -13.00 5.72
CA LEU A 294 -23.49 -14.09 6.73
C LEU A 294 -23.60 -15.47 6.08
N ALA A 295 -24.38 -15.61 5.03
CA ALA A 295 -24.55 -16.86 4.28
C ALA A 295 -23.27 -17.27 3.51
N ASN A 296 -22.44 -16.30 3.16
CA ASN A 296 -21.26 -16.52 2.32
C ASN A 296 -19.93 -16.38 3.06
N LEU A 297 -19.90 -16.26 4.40
CA LEU A 297 -18.65 -16.16 5.14
C LEU A 297 -17.89 -17.48 5.13
N LEU A 298 -16.58 -17.38 4.91
CA LEU A 298 -15.66 -18.48 5.13
C LEU A 298 -15.74 -18.99 6.59
N PRO A 299 -15.75 -20.31 6.81
CA PRO A 299 -15.65 -20.87 8.15
C PRO A 299 -14.21 -20.75 8.70
N PRO A 300 -14.02 -20.82 10.04
CA PRO A 300 -12.70 -21.00 10.64
C PRO A 300 -12.00 -22.26 10.10
N HIS A 301 -10.67 -22.25 10.11
CA HIS A 301 -9.82 -23.35 9.63
C HIS A 301 -10.05 -23.75 8.17
N SER A 302 -10.38 -22.77 7.34
CA SER A 302 -10.56 -22.92 5.90
C SER A 302 -9.46 -22.23 5.08
N ALA A 303 -9.67 -22.10 3.78
CA ALA A 303 -8.86 -21.31 2.90
C ALA A 303 -9.73 -20.53 1.89
N THR A 304 -9.27 -19.35 1.48
CA THR A 304 -9.88 -18.65 0.34
C THR A 304 -9.65 -19.43 -0.94
N ILE A 305 -10.46 -19.19 -1.97
CA ILE A 305 -10.23 -19.79 -3.30
C ILE A 305 -8.83 -19.45 -3.86
N THR A 306 -8.26 -18.33 -3.45
CA THR A 306 -6.90 -17.89 -3.83
C THR A 306 -5.79 -18.46 -2.93
N GLY A 307 -6.11 -19.38 -2.01
CA GLY A 307 -5.15 -20.16 -1.22
C GLY A 307 -4.71 -19.53 0.10
N PHE A 308 -5.32 -18.44 0.58
CA PHE A 308 -5.01 -17.91 1.92
C PHE A 308 -5.66 -18.77 3.00
N ARG A 309 -4.86 -19.19 3.97
CA ARG A 309 -5.34 -19.92 5.15
C ARG A 309 -6.04 -18.98 6.13
N VAL A 310 -7.25 -19.33 6.50
CA VAL A 310 -8.05 -18.64 7.51
C VAL A 310 -8.08 -19.53 8.76
N THR A 311 -7.27 -19.22 9.76
CA THR A 311 -7.18 -20.00 11.00
C THR A 311 -8.30 -19.65 11.98
N SER A 312 -8.63 -18.36 12.07
CA SER A 312 -9.74 -17.85 12.89
C SER A 312 -10.42 -16.70 12.16
N ILE A 313 -11.70 -16.53 12.36
CA ILE A 313 -12.49 -15.46 11.78
C ILE A 313 -13.65 -15.09 12.71
N GLY A 314 -13.66 -13.85 13.21
CA GLY A 314 -14.74 -13.30 14.05
C GLY A 314 -15.72 -12.42 13.27
N MET A 315 -15.74 -12.52 11.94
CA MET A 315 -16.56 -11.64 11.10
C MET A 315 -18.07 -11.87 11.31
N ARG A 316 -18.49 -13.11 11.62
CA ARG A 316 -19.89 -13.44 11.93
C ARG A 316 -20.36 -12.66 13.14
N GLU A 317 -19.65 -12.76 14.25
CA GLU A 317 -19.97 -12.04 15.49
C GLU A 317 -19.96 -10.51 15.27
N CYS A 318 -19.02 -10.01 14.46
CA CYS A 318 -18.98 -8.60 14.12
C CYS A 318 -20.24 -8.15 13.35
N LEU A 319 -20.67 -8.92 12.36
CA LEU A 319 -21.86 -8.61 11.56
C LEU A 319 -23.14 -8.69 12.39
N GLU A 320 -23.28 -9.73 13.21
CA GLU A 320 -24.44 -9.92 14.11
C GLU A 320 -24.52 -8.78 15.13
N ARG A 321 -23.41 -8.43 15.75
CA ARG A 321 -23.33 -7.34 16.73
C ARG A 321 -23.60 -5.97 16.10
N VAL A 322 -23.03 -5.67 14.93
CA VAL A 322 -23.30 -4.42 14.20
C VAL A 322 -24.76 -4.34 13.79
N ARG A 323 -25.38 -5.46 13.36
CA ARG A 323 -26.81 -5.53 13.05
C ARG A 323 -27.68 -5.12 14.25
N GLU A 324 -27.37 -5.67 15.43
CA GLU A 324 -28.08 -5.37 16.68
C GLU A 324 -27.81 -3.94 17.15
N GLU A 325 -26.55 -3.54 17.36
CA GLU A 325 -26.18 -2.24 17.93
C GLU A 325 -26.57 -1.06 17.03
N SER A 326 -26.58 -1.24 15.71
CA SER A 326 -27.02 -0.21 14.77
C SER A 326 -28.54 -0.11 14.65
N ASP A 327 -29.29 -1.08 15.18
CA ASP A 327 -30.73 -1.20 14.96
C ASP A 327 -31.05 -1.33 13.46
N TRP A 328 -30.27 -2.20 12.78
CA TRP A 328 -30.28 -2.35 11.32
C TRP A 328 -31.68 -2.65 10.77
N ASP A 329 -32.36 -3.65 11.31
CA ASP A 329 -33.65 -4.13 10.81
C ASP A 329 -34.76 -3.08 10.85
N ARG A 330 -34.67 -2.13 11.80
CA ARG A 330 -35.57 -0.98 11.86
C ARG A 330 -35.17 0.17 10.94
N LYS A 331 -33.89 0.34 10.65
CA LYS A 331 -33.33 1.49 9.93
C LYS A 331 -33.10 1.24 8.45
N PHE A 332 -32.68 0.04 8.06
CA PHE A 332 -32.33 -0.25 6.68
C PHE A 332 -33.52 -0.02 5.74
N ARG A 333 -33.33 0.82 4.73
CA ARG A 333 -34.35 1.28 3.77
C ARG A 333 -35.59 1.96 4.37
N LYS A 334 -35.55 2.34 5.66
CA LYS A 334 -36.69 2.96 6.36
C LYS A 334 -36.33 4.33 6.96
N LEU A 335 -35.13 4.81 6.73
CA LEU A 335 -34.69 6.12 7.22
C LEU A 335 -35.28 7.25 6.36
N PRO A 336 -35.54 8.43 6.97
CA PRO A 336 -36.03 9.57 6.22
C PRO A 336 -35.01 10.11 5.23
N LEU A 337 -35.47 10.91 4.27
CA LEU A 337 -34.62 11.56 3.28
C LEU A 337 -33.42 12.27 3.93
N GLY A 338 -32.24 12.10 3.36
CA GLY A 338 -30.97 12.66 3.87
C GLY A 338 -30.28 11.79 4.92
N LYS A 339 -30.85 10.64 5.30
CA LYS A 339 -30.20 9.66 6.19
C LYS A 339 -30.07 8.32 5.51
N GLY A 340 -28.96 7.63 5.77
CA GLY A 340 -28.67 6.30 5.23
C GLY A 340 -27.95 5.43 6.26
N ILE A 341 -28.04 4.13 6.07
CA ILE A 341 -27.24 3.13 6.77
C ILE A 341 -26.76 2.12 5.75
N GLY A 342 -25.50 1.72 5.84
CA GLY A 342 -24.87 0.73 4.97
C GLY A 342 -23.92 -0.15 5.74
N ILE A 343 -23.51 -1.26 5.12
CA ILE A 343 -22.58 -2.24 5.69
C ILE A 343 -21.47 -2.53 4.69
N GLY A 344 -20.26 -2.79 5.19
CA GLY A 344 -19.14 -3.27 4.38
C GLY A 344 -18.16 -4.00 5.27
N CYS A 345 -17.57 -5.06 4.73
CA CYS A 345 -16.56 -5.87 5.41
C CYS A 345 -15.17 -5.53 4.89
N GLY A 346 -14.20 -5.40 5.80
CA GLY A 346 -12.80 -5.24 5.47
C GLY A 346 -11.99 -6.49 5.80
N PHE A 347 -11.09 -6.87 4.91
CA PHE A 347 -10.11 -7.91 5.13
C PHE A 347 -8.76 -7.48 4.55
N PHE A 348 -7.69 -7.77 5.27
CA PHE A 348 -6.34 -7.56 4.77
C PHE A 348 -5.39 -8.56 5.43
N ILE A 349 -4.33 -8.91 4.72
CA ILE A 349 -3.25 -9.73 5.26
C ILE A 349 -2.20 -8.86 5.94
N SER A 350 -1.52 -9.42 6.93
CA SER A 350 -0.34 -8.80 7.55
C SER A 350 0.89 -9.66 7.28
N GLY A 351 2.00 -8.99 6.93
CA GLY A 351 3.26 -9.63 6.60
C GLY A 351 3.49 -9.86 5.11
N SER A 352 4.61 -10.52 4.76
CA SER A 352 5.09 -10.71 3.40
C SER A 352 5.23 -12.18 2.99
N GLY A 353 4.49 -13.06 3.62
CA GLY A 353 4.57 -14.52 3.43
C GLY A 353 3.85 -15.06 2.19
N LEU A 354 3.61 -14.24 1.18
CA LEU A 354 2.91 -14.68 -0.03
C LEU A 354 3.84 -15.38 -1.02
N PRO A 355 3.32 -16.36 -1.80
CA PRO A 355 4.09 -17.06 -2.83
C PRO A 355 4.74 -16.13 -3.85
N ILE A 356 4.17 -14.96 -4.13
CA ILE A 356 4.73 -13.97 -5.05
C ILE A 356 6.09 -13.43 -4.59
N HIS A 357 6.39 -13.51 -3.29
CA HIS A 357 7.67 -13.09 -2.73
C HIS A 357 8.67 -14.26 -2.58
N TRP A 358 8.30 -15.44 -3.03
CA TRP A 358 9.12 -16.64 -2.93
C TRP A 358 10.26 -16.61 -3.95
N ASP A 359 11.32 -15.91 -3.59
CA ASP A 359 12.65 -16.15 -4.13
C ASP A 359 13.42 -16.90 -3.03
N PRO A 360 13.85 -18.15 -3.23
CA PRO A 360 14.57 -18.91 -2.23
C PRO A 360 15.85 -18.21 -1.76
N ASN A 361 16.36 -17.24 -2.53
CA ASN A 361 17.54 -16.44 -2.20
C ASN A 361 17.20 -15.09 -1.53
N LYS A 362 15.93 -14.71 -1.46
CA LYS A 362 15.45 -13.42 -0.95
C LYS A 362 14.31 -13.56 0.06
N PHE A 363 14.38 -14.57 0.89
CA PHE A 363 13.35 -14.85 1.89
C PHE A 363 13.13 -13.66 2.82
N PRO A 364 11.90 -13.16 3.01
CA PRO A 364 11.62 -12.19 4.05
C PRO A 364 11.94 -12.83 5.40
N HIS A 365 12.80 -12.21 6.17
CA HIS A 365 13.19 -12.72 7.49
C HIS A 365 13.23 -11.59 8.51
N ALA A 366 13.06 -11.95 9.77
CA ALA A 366 13.27 -11.06 10.90
C ALA A 366 14.35 -11.67 11.81
N THR A 367 15.19 -10.81 12.35
CA THR A 367 16.22 -11.21 13.29
C THR A 367 15.94 -10.56 14.64
N VAL A 368 16.05 -11.34 15.70
CA VAL A 368 15.95 -10.87 17.09
C VAL A 368 17.20 -11.32 17.83
N HIS A 369 17.89 -10.38 18.48
CA HIS A 369 18.98 -10.67 19.37
C HIS A 369 18.51 -10.52 20.82
N LEU A 370 18.69 -11.57 21.61
CA LEU A 370 18.40 -11.59 23.05
C LEU A 370 19.69 -11.59 23.83
N LYS A 371 19.82 -10.65 24.77
CA LYS A 371 20.89 -10.62 25.75
C LYS A 371 20.26 -10.81 27.14
N ILE A 372 20.76 -11.76 27.89
CA ILE A 372 20.38 -11.98 29.30
C ILE A 372 21.56 -11.54 30.16
N ASP A 373 21.33 -10.59 31.05
CA ASP A 373 22.34 -10.08 31.97
C ASP A 373 22.35 -10.91 33.28
N MET A 374 23.44 -10.83 34.03
CA MET A 374 23.62 -11.62 35.26
C MET A 374 22.64 -11.25 36.38
N ASP A 375 22.06 -10.06 36.33
CA ASP A 375 21.01 -9.59 37.24
C ASP A 375 19.59 -10.09 36.84
N GLY A 376 19.48 -10.90 35.77
CA GLY A 376 18.22 -11.38 35.23
C GLY A 376 17.54 -10.39 34.27
N GLY A 377 18.17 -9.25 33.97
CA GLY A 377 17.70 -8.31 32.95
C GLY A 377 17.73 -8.94 31.57
N VAL A 378 16.70 -8.66 30.74
CA VAL A 378 16.64 -9.15 29.36
C VAL A 378 16.57 -7.96 28.42
N THR A 379 17.56 -7.87 27.53
CA THR A 379 17.59 -6.88 26.44
C THR A 379 17.21 -7.56 25.13
N ILE A 380 16.25 -7.00 24.43
CA ILE A 380 15.79 -7.50 23.12
C ILE A 380 16.14 -6.46 22.06
N HIS A 381 16.97 -6.84 21.09
CA HIS A 381 17.21 -6.06 19.89
C HIS A 381 16.39 -6.63 18.76
N THR A 382 15.47 -5.82 18.22
CA THR A 382 14.58 -6.23 17.15
C THR A 382 14.49 -5.15 16.06
N GLY A 383 14.32 -5.58 14.81
CA GLY A 383 14.04 -4.69 13.68
C GLY A 383 12.56 -4.28 13.57
N ALA A 384 11.71 -4.69 14.49
CA ALA A 384 10.32 -4.27 14.50
C ALA A 384 10.21 -2.74 14.67
N ALA A 385 9.47 -2.11 13.75
CA ALA A 385 9.31 -0.67 13.72
C ALA A 385 7.92 -0.28 14.23
N ASP A 386 7.85 0.55 15.25
CA ASP A 386 6.61 1.25 15.59
C ASP A 386 6.44 2.42 14.62
N ILE A 387 5.34 2.40 13.88
CA ILE A 387 5.02 3.38 12.83
C ILE A 387 3.66 4.02 13.06
N CYS A 388 3.04 3.76 14.20
CA CYS A 388 1.72 4.30 14.53
C CYS A 388 1.84 5.73 15.06
N LEU A 389 1.17 6.66 14.40
CA LEU A 389 1.10 8.05 14.86
C LEU A 389 0.53 8.15 16.29
N LEU A 390 -0.46 7.34 16.62
CA LEU A 390 -1.10 7.31 17.93
C LEU A 390 -0.09 6.97 19.04
N TYR A 391 0.73 5.95 18.85
CA TYR A 391 1.71 5.52 19.83
C TYR A 391 2.91 6.48 19.95
N THR A 392 3.21 7.24 18.92
CA THR A 392 4.31 8.21 18.94
C THR A 392 3.92 9.56 19.50
N SER A 393 2.64 9.96 19.41
CA SER A 393 2.12 11.24 19.91
C SER A 393 1.46 11.13 21.29
N ASP A 394 0.80 10.01 21.60
CA ASP A 394 0.03 9.81 22.83
C ASP A 394 0.74 8.95 23.88
N ALA A 395 1.96 8.50 23.62
CA ALA A 395 2.74 7.72 24.58
C ALA A 395 2.96 8.44 25.95
N ALA A 396 2.64 9.72 26.02
CA ALA A 396 2.64 10.49 27.26
C ALA A 396 1.33 10.36 28.07
N ASP A 397 0.19 10.08 27.42
CA ASP A 397 -1.13 10.07 28.06
C ASP A 397 -1.65 8.67 28.38
N GLU A 398 -1.19 7.61 27.68
CA GLU A 398 -1.65 6.23 27.91
C GLU A 398 -0.71 5.40 28.82
N ARG A 399 -0.38 5.91 29.99
CA ARG A 399 0.34 5.11 31.02
C ARG A 399 -0.50 3.96 31.60
N SER A 400 -1.77 3.82 31.22
CA SER A 400 -2.71 2.90 31.86
C SER A 400 -3.17 1.71 31.01
N SER A 401 -2.88 1.66 29.71
CA SER A 401 -3.46 0.62 28.82
C SER A 401 -2.51 -0.46 28.32
N VAL A 402 -1.24 -0.43 28.65
CA VAL A 402 -0.27 -1.48 28.31
C VAL A 402 0.46 -1.98 29.55
N ASP A 403 -0.25 -2.59 30.46
CA ASP A 403 0.35 -3.47 31.45
C ASP A 403 0.57 -4.87 30.84
N LEU A 404 1.59 -4.99 30.04
CA LEU A 404 2.17 -6.26 29.63
C LEU A 404 3.28 -6.65 30.61
N GLY A 405 2.90 -6.78 31.90
CA GLY A 405 3.70 -7.48 32.90
C GLY A 405 5.18 -7.06 32.97
N GLY A 406 5.46 -5.78 33.28
CA GLY A 406 6.76 -5.34 33.77
C GLY A 406 7.96 -5.48 32.82
N ARG A 407 7.77 -5.50 31.53
CA ARG A 407 8.87 -5.63 30.54
C ARG A 407 9.05 -4.34 29.75
N ARG A 408 10.09 -3.59 30.08
CA ARG A 408 10.56 -2.50 29.25
C ARG A 408 11.14 -3.06 27.93
N ILE A 409 10.53 -2.72 26.80
CA ILE A 409 11.16 -2.83 25.48
C ILE A 409 11.96 -1.54 25.30
N ILE A 410 13.27 -1.63 25.22
CA ILE A 410 14.17 -0.52 24.90
C ILE A 410 14.63 -0.67 23.46
#